data_0b0bd1d66f1000a89a0c18e48f098cf1
#
_entry.id   0b0bd1d66f1000a89a0c18e48f098cf1
#
_cell.length_a   1.000
_cell.length_b   1.000
_cell.length_c   1.000
_cell.angle_alpha   90.00
_cell.angle_beta   90.00
_cell.angle_gamma   90.00
#
_symmetry.space_group_name_H-M   'P 1'
#
loop_
_entity.id
_entity.type
_entity.pdbx_description
1 polymer ?
#
loop_
_entity_poly.entity_id
_entity_poly.type
_entity_poly.pdbx_seq_one_letter_code
_entity_poly.pdbx_strand_id
1 'polypeptide(L)'
;MSIISGSLIVILLHQWFIKFTDVNIVILSRNPALYSTNSLVHAATKRGHSVRVIDHLLCDLVIKRNQLELYYYNEHIEGVDAVIPRIGSSATTYGAAIVRQFEAMGIYTCLKSDSLLKARDKLSCLQYLAQQDIGVPLSLVINNQMMIREMLTHIDGDRKIIKLVSGTHGLGVVLSESEQNAESVLEAFMKVKQRALTQEFIKEADGADIRLIVVGNKVIAAMIRQAPEGEFRSNLHRGASSHAISPTSDEIDVALRATKLLGLEVAGVDLLRSSRGPLVLEVNASPGLEGIETTTGLDVAARIVQLVERNAAQH
;
A
#
# COMPACT_ATOMS: atom_id res chain seq x y z
N MET A 1 -4.10 -71.79 -28.27
CA MET A 1 -4.40 -70.62 -29.10
C MET A 1 -5.33 -69.72 -28.28
N SER A 2 -4.82 -68.73 -27.69
CA SER A 2 -5.58 -67.78 -26.85
C SER A 2 -5.11 -66.40 -27.24
N ILE A 3 -5.98 -65.59 -27.75
CA ILE A 3 -5.73 -64.22 -28.24
C ILE A 3 -5.91 -63.32 -27.06
N ILE A 4 -4.86 -62.63 -26.64
CA ILE A 4 -4.91 -61.59 -25.61
C ILE A 4 -5.26 -60.27 -26.28
N SER A 5 -6.47 -59.79 -25.99
CA SER A 5 -6.95 -58.48 -26.39
C SER A 5 -6.33 -57.42 -25.48
N GLY A 6 -5.47 -56.58 -26.04
CA GLY A 6 -4.92 -55.44 -25.38
C GLY A 6 -5.89 -54.28 -25.34
N SER A 7 -6.45 -53.98 -24.17
CA SER A 7 -7.25 -52.77 -23.96
C SER A 7 -6.32 -51.55 -23.83
N LEU A 8 -6.38 -50.67 -24.82
CA LEU A 8 -5.72 -49.37 -24.79
C LEU A 8 -6.48 -48.48 -23.78
N ILE A 9 -5.91 -48.27 -22.62
CA ILE A 9 -6.42 -47.26 -21.68
C ILE A 9 -5.99 -45.88 -22.20
N VAL A 10 -6.92 -45.20 -22.86
CA VAL A 10 -6.78 -43.78 -23.21
C VAL A 10 -6.98 -43.01 -21.95
N ILE A 11 -5.88 -42.59 -21.30
CA ILE A 11 -5.92 -41.64 -20.19
C ILE A 11 -6.23 -40.27 -20.80
N LEU A 12 -7.50 -39.89 -20.78
CA LEU A 12 -7.95 -38.54 -21.06
C LEU A 12 -7.42 -37.64 -19.94
N LEU A 13 -6.27 -37.03 -20.16
CA LEU A 13 -5.80 -35.87 -19.40
C LEU A 13 -6.80 -34.72 -19.64
N HIS A 14 -7.87 -34.67 -18.88
CA HIS A 14 -8.65 -33.48 -18.73
C HIS A 14 -7.76 -32.47 -18.01
N GLN A 15 -6.98 -31.70 -18.77
CA GLN A 15 -6.49 -30.42 -18.28
C GLN A 15 -7.74 -29.60 -17.95
N TRP A 16 -7.99 -29.47 -16.66
CA TRP A 16 -8.94 -28.51 -16.15
C TRP A 16 -8.37 -27.13 -16.48
N PHE A 17 -8.65 -26.62 -17.68
CA PHE A 17 -8.63 -25.19 -17.92
C PHE A 17 -9.75 -24.62 -17.04
N ILE A 18 -9.40 -24.11 -15.88
CA ILE A 18 -10.27 -23.19 -15.16
C ILE A 18 -10.42 -22.01 -16.12
N LYS A 19 -11.52 -22.01 -16.87
CA LYS A 19 -11.94 -20.87 -17.67
C LYS A 19 -12.28 -19.80 -16.64
N PHE A 20 -11.33 -18.91 -16.33
CA PHE A 20 -11.66 -17.75 -15.55
C PHE A 20 -12.77 -17.02 -16.31
N THR A 21 -13.88 -16.82 -15.65
CA THR A 21 -14.98 -16.01 -16.20
C THR A 21 -14.45 -14.59 -16.42
N ASP A 22 -14.81 -13.99 -17.55
CA ASP A 22 -14.48 -12.60 -17.82
C ASP A 22 -15.01 -11.74 -16.67
N VAL A 23 -14.15 -10.95 -16.04
CA VAL A 23 -14.47 -10.08 -14.92
C VAL A 23 -14.54 -8.65 -15.42
N ASN A 24 -15.61 -7.94 -15.10
CA ASN A 24 -15.74 -6.51 -15.37
C ASN A 24 -15.07 -5.71 -14.24
N ILE A 25 -13.87 -5.20 -14.49
CA ILE A 25 -13.02 -4.54 -13.49
C ILE A 25 -13.11 -3.02 -13.64
N VAL A 26 -13.41 -2.34 -12.56
CA VAL A 26 -13.26 -0.89 -12.46
C VAL A 26 -11.96 -0.56 -11.73
N ILE A 27 -11.09 0.24 -12.35
CA ILE A 27 -9.90 0.80 -11.70
C ILE A 27 -10.20 2.24 -11.33
N LEU A 28 -10.24 2.55 -10.02
CA LEU A 28 -10.44 3.91 -9.53
C LEU A 28 -9.12 4.67 -9.57
N SER A 29 -8.92 5.51 -10.59
CA SER A 29 -7.69 6.28 -10.77
C SER A 29 -7.98 7.61 -11.45
N ARG A 30 -7.37 8.69 -10.97
CA ARG A 30 -7.51 10.04 -11.53
C ARG A 30 -6.83 10.25 -12.90
N ASN A 31 -5.94 9.34 -13.26
CA ASN A 31 -5.23 9.46 -14.54
C ASN A 31 -4.89 8.05 -15.07
N PRO A 32 -5.46 7.65 -16.21
CA PRO A 32 -5.17 6.36 -16.84
C PRO A 32 -3.72 6.25 -17.35
N ALA A 33 -3.05 7.37 -17.60
CA ALA A 33 -1.66 7.37 -18.08
C ALA A 33 -0.62 7.13 -16.98
N LEU A 34 -1.03 7.11 -15.69
CA LEU A 34 -0.11 6.75 -14.61
C LEU A 34 0.39 5.32 -14.82
N TYR A 35 1.69 5.11 -14.64
CA TYR A 35 2.33 3.80 -14.82
C TYR A 35 1.53 2.66 -14.16
N SER A 36 1.26 2.77 -12.86
CA SER A 36 0.55 1.72 -12.12
C SER A 36 -0.87 1.46 -12.64
N THR A 37 -1.57 2.49 -13.11
CA THR A 37 -2.91 2.33 -13.69
C THR A 37 -2.81 1.62 -15.03
N ASN A 38 -1.89 2.05 -15.89
CA ASN A 38 -1.67 1.46 -17.20
C ASN A 38 -1.22 -0.01 -17.10
N SER A 39 -0.27 -0.32 -16.20
CA SER A 39 0.16 -1.69 -15.91
C SER A 39 -1.01 -2.60 -15.51
N LEU A 40 -1.90 -2.13 -14.62
CA LEU A 40 -3.08 -2.89 -14.21
C LEU A 40 -4.08 -3.10 -15.36
N VAL A 41 -4.33 -2.06 -16.17
CA VAL A 41 -5.18 -2.16 -17.36
C VAL A 41 -4.62 -3.20 -18.33
N HIS A 42 -3.30 -3.09 -18.64
CA HIS A 42 -2.63 -4.02 -19.53
C HIS A 42 -2.70 -5.47 -19.01
N ALA A 43 -2.40 -5.67 -17.73
CA ALA A 43 -2.43 -7.00 -17.11
C ALA A 43 -3.84 -7.62 -17.14
N ALA A 44 -4.87 -6.83 -16.84
CA ALA A 44 -6.25 -7.31 -16.85
C ALA A 44 -6.76 -7.60 -18.28
N THR A 45 -6.52 -6.70 -19.23
CA THR A 45 -6.91 -6.90 -20.64
C THR A 45 -6.21 -8.12 -21.26
N LYS A 46 -4.91 -8.31 -20.98
CA LYS A 46 -4.14 -9.47 -21.43
C LYS A 46 -4.72 -10.79 -20.92
N ARG A 47 -5.43 -10.77 -19.80
CA ARG A 47 -6.10 -11.93 -19.20
C ARG A 47 -7.56 -12.12 -19.68
N GLY A 48 -8.04 -11.22 -20.54
CA GLY A 48 -9.38 -11.30 -21.15
C GLY A 48 -10.47 -10.54 -20.38
N HIS A 49 -10.11 -9.73 -19.37
CA HIS A 49 -11.08 -8.98 -18.59
C HIS A 49 -11.49 -7.67 -19.27
N SER A 50 -12.73 -7.26 -19.03
CA SER A 50 -13.21 -5.92 -19.35
C SER A 50 -12.74 -4.92 -18.30
N VAL A 51 -12.16 -3.79 -18.72
CA VAL A 51 -11.57 -2.80 -17.79
C VAL A 51 -12.07 -1.41 -18.09
N ARG A 52 -12.56 -0.73 -17.05
CA ARG A 52 -12.87 0.72 -17.08
C ARG A 52 -12.01 1.45 -16.07
N VAL A 53 -11.39 2.55 -16.49
CA VAL A 53 -10.70 3.46 -15.56
C VAL A 53 -11.63 4.63 -15.28
N ILE A 54 -11.91 4.87 -14.00
CA ILE A 54 -12.85 5.90 -13.54
C ILE A 54 -12.15 6.82 -12.56
N ASP A 55 -12.23 8.13 -12.80
CA ASP A 55 -11.79 9.11 -11.81
C ASP A 55 -12.81 9.18 -10.67
N HIS A 56 -12.43 8.68 -9.51
CA HIS A 56 -13.29 8.66 -8.32
C HIS A 56 -13.67 10.05 -7.81
N LEU A 57 -12.96 11.13 -8.20
CA LEU A 57 -13.34 12.49 -7.86
C LEU A 57 -14.44 13.06 -8.77
N LEU A 58 -14.73 12.40 -9.88
CA LEU A 58 -15.78 12.76 -10.85
C LEU A 58 -16.99 11.81 -10.76
N CYS A 59 -17.04 10.98 -9.72
CA CYS A 59 -18.18 10.13 -9.45
C CYS A 59 -19.20 10.84 -8.56
N ASP A 60 -20.48 10.64 -8.84
CA ASP A 60 -21.60 11.08 -8.02
C ASP A 60 -22.27 9.89 -7.35
N LEU A 61 -22.66 10.04 -6.09
CA LEU A 61 -23.31 9.02 -5.28
C LEU A 61 -24.80 9.34 -5.10
N VAL A 62 -25.64 8.34 -5.35
CA VAL A 62 -27.06 8.40 -4.99
C VAL A 62 -27.31 7.42 -3.85
N ILE A 63 -27.81 7.92 -2.73
CA ILE A 63 -28.05 7.17 -1.51
C ILE A 63 -29.53 7.26 -1.19
N LYS A 64 -30.26 6.17 -1.43
CA LYS A 64 -31.67 5.99 -1.07
C LYS A 64 -31.80 4.74 -0.22
N ARG A 65 -32.88 4.65 0.53
CA ARG A 65 -33.18 3.45 1.33
C ARG A 65 -33.19 2.20 0.43
N ASN A 66 -32.30 1.24 0.73
CA ASN A 66 -32.10 -0.01 0.00
C ASN A 66 -31.71 0.16 -1.49
N GLN A 67 -31.25 1.33 -1.89
CA GLN A 67 -30.82 1.59 -3.26
C GLN A 67 -29.61 2.53 -3.24
N LEU A 68 -28.48 2.00 -3.66
CA LEU A 68 -27.21 2.71 -3.77
C LEU A 68 -26.80 2.70 -5.22
N GLU A 69 -26.54 3.88 -5.79
CA GLU A 69 -26.14 4.02 -7.18
C GLU A 69 -24.89 4.89 -7.28
N LEU A 70 -24.11 4.64 -8.31
CA LEU A 70 -22.91 5.41 -8.62
C LEU A 70 -22.98 5.87 -10.07
N TYR A 71 -22.70 7.14 -10.29
CA TYR A 71 -22.69 7.76 -11.62
C TYR A 71 -21.31 8.30 -11.94
N TYR A 72 -20.91 8.22 -13.19
CA TYR A 72 -19.70 8.83 -13.72
C TYR A 72 -20.05 9.58 -15.01
N TYR A 73 -19.94 10.92 -15.02
CA TYR A 73 -20.42 11.78 -16.10
C TYR A 73 -21.89 11.49 -16.50
N ASN A 74 -22.79 11.41 -15.55
CA ASN A 74 -24.21 11.05 -15.72
C ASN A 74 -24.46 9.63 -16.26
N GLU A 75 -23.45 8.82 -16.48
CA GLU A 75 -23.59 7.41 -16.81
C GLU A 75 -23.71 6.59 -15.54
N HIS A 76 -24.79 5.83 -15.39
CA HIS A 76 -24.93 4.87 -14.29
C HIS A 76 -23.90 3.75 -14.42
N ILE A 77 -23.16 3.48 -13.36
CA ILE A 77 -22.14 2.44 -13.32
C ILE A 77 -22.77 1.13 -12.88
N GLU A 78 -22.93 0.20 -13.83
CA GLU A 78 -23.53 -1.10 -13.64
C GLU A 78 -22.63 -2.22 -14.17
N GLY A 79 -22.94 -3.47 -13.81
CA GLY A 79 -22.26 -4.68 -14.32
C GLY A 79 -20.80 -4.75 -13.89
N VAL A 80 -20.47 -4.22 -12.73
CA VAL A 80 -19.10 -4.26 -12.16
C VAL A 80 -18.98 -5.48 -11.25
N ASP A 81 -17.99 -6.32 -11.49
CA ASP A 81 -17.70 -7.50 -10.67
C ASP A 81 -16.62 -7.21 -9.62
N ALA A 82 -15.66 -6.34 -9.96
CA ALA A 82 -14.53 -6.04 -9.09
C ALA A 82 -14.03 -4.60 -9.23
N VAL A 83 -13.49 -4.07 -8.12
CA VAL A 83 -12.88 -2.73 -8.09
C VAL A 83 -11.43 -2.81 -7.61
N ILE A 84 -10.54 -2.13 -8.31
CA ILE A 84 -9.14 -1.92 -7.92
C ILE A 84 -8.95 -0.44 -7.56
N PRO A 85 -9.01 -0.07 -6.28
CA PRO A 85 -8.80 1.32 -5.87
C PRO A 85 -7.33 1.74 -5.97
N ARG A 86 -7.07 2.82 -6.75
CA ARG A 86 -5.77 3.51 -6.83
C ARG A 86 -5.92 4.92 -6.29
N ILE A 87 -6.34 5.00 -5.03
CA ILE A 87 -6.67 6.27 -4.38
C ILE A 87 -5.38 6.95 -3.90
N GLY A 88 -5.15 8.16 -4.39
CA GLY A 88 -4.05 9.01 -3.94
C GLY A 88 -4.36 9.65 -2.57
N SER A 89 -3.32 10.07 -1.85
CA SER A 89 -3.44 10.65 -0.51
C SER A 89 -4.27 11.92 -0.46
N SER A 90 -4.20 12.77 -1.49
CA SER A 90 -5.00 14.01 -1.56
C SER A 90 -6.50 13.78 -1.78
N ALA A 91 -6.91 12.55 -2.09
CA ALA A 91 -8.31 12.18 -2.38
C ALA A 91 -8.84 11.10 -1.43
N THR A 92 -8.15 10.87 -0.31
CA THR A 92 -8.42 9.73 0.59
C THR A 92 -9.87 9.69 1.07
N THR A 93 -10.40 10.80 1.58
CA THR A 93 -11.74 10.84 2.19
C THR A 93 -12.83 10.52 1.19
N TYR A 94 -12.84 11.23 0.04
CA TYR A 94 -13.86 10.98 -0.98
C TYR A 94 -13.63 9.65 -1.71
N GLY A 95 -12.38 9.30 -1.98
CA GLY A 95 -12.03 8.00 -2.54
C GLY A 95 -12.51 6.84 -1.66
N ALA A 96 -12.36 6.94 -0.33
CA ALA A 96 -12.90 5.95 0.60
C ALA A 96 -14.43 5.89 0.56
N ALA A 97 -15.13 7.03 0.37
CA ALA A 97 -16.58 7.05 0.22
C ALA A 97 -17.03 6.31 -1.06
N ILE A 98 -16.32 6.50 -2.19
CA ILE A 98 -16.58 5.79 -3.44
C ILE A 98 -16.34 4.27 -3.27
N VAL A 99 -15.24 3.87 -2.63
CA VAL A 99 -14.98 2.46 -2.34
C VAL A 99 -16.08 1.86 -1.48
N ARG A 100 -16.49 2.57 -0.42
CA ARG A 100 -17.59 2.14 0.47
C ARG A 100 -18.92 1.99 -0.25
N GLN A 101 -19.18 2.84 -1.25
CA GLN A 101 -20.38 2.71 -2.08
C GLN A 101 -20.37 1.38 -2.85
N PHE A 102 -19.26 1.02 -3.49
CA PHE A 102 -19.13 -0.28 -4.16
C PHE A 102 -19.27 -1.46 -3.19
N GLU A 103 -18.64 -1.36 -2.00
CA GLU A 103 -18.81 -2.38 -0.95
C GLU A 103 -20.26 -2.56 -0.54
N ALA A 104 -20.98 -1.45 -0.35
CA ALA A 104 -22.38 -1.46 0.05
C ALA A 104 -23.33 -1.93 -1.09
N MET A 105 -22.90 -1.83 -2.34
CA MET A 105 -23.57 -2.41 -3.52
C MET A 105 -23.28 -3.91 -3.67
N GLY A 106 -22.49 -4.51 -2.78
CA GLY A 106 -22.11 -5.92 -2.85
C GLY A 106 -21.04 -6.23 -3.89
N ILE A 107 -20.25 -5.24 -4.33
CA ILE A 107 -19.20 -5.43 -5.32
C ILE A 107 -17.86 -5.67 -4.59
N TYR A 108 -17.11 -6.67 -5.07
CA TYR A 108 -15.78 -6.94 -4.51
C TYR A 108 -14.84 -5.76 -4.74
N THR A 109 -14.13 -5.35 -3.68
CA THR A 109 -13.07 -4.33 -3.74
C THR A 109 -11.78 -4.89 -3.14
N CYS A 110 -10.68 -4.91 -3.89
CA CYS A 110 -9.39 -5.42 -3.41
C CYS A 110 -8.70 -4.50 -2.38
N LEU A 111 -9.32 -3.35 -2.08
CA LEU A 111 -8.93 -2.45 -1.01
C LEU A 111 -10.20 -1.92 -0.36
N LYS A 112 -10.46 -2.37 0.86
CA LYS A 112 -11.61 -1.93 1.65
C LYS A 112 -11.48 -0.48 2.09
N SER A 113 -12.60 0.24 2.14
CA SER A 113 -12.63 1.66 2.52
C SER A 113 -12.03 1.93 3.91
N ASP A 114 -12.34 1.09 4.89
CA ASP A 114 -11.83 1.21 6.25
C ASP A 114 -10.33 0.88 6.32
N SER A 115 -9.87 -0.12 5.56
CA SER A 115 -8.44 -0.47 5.46
C SER A 115 -7.63 0.65 4.82
N LEU A 116 -8.19 1.30 3.79
CA LEU A 116 -7.60 2.50 3.18
C LEU A 116 -7.42 3.61 4.21
N LEU A 117 -8.46 3.92 4.99
CA LEU A 117 -8.41 4.98 6.01
C LEU A 117 -7.39 4.66 7.12
N LYS A 118 -7.38 3.43 7.63
CA LYS A 118 -6.42 2.96 8.65
C LYS A 118 -4.98 3.08 8.18
N ALA A 119 -4.67 2.63 6.97
CA ALA A 119 -3.32 2.68 6.44
C ALA A 119 -2.86 4.12 6.09
N ARG A 120 -3.79 5.02 5.76
CA ARG A 120 -3.49 6.42 5.43
C ARG A 120 -3.22 7.30 6.63
N ASP A 121 -3.81 6.99 7.76
CA ASP A 121 -3.54 7.68 9.02
C ASP A 121 -2.26 7.12 9.63
N LYS A 122 -1.14 7.88 9.50
CA LYS A 122 0.17 7.47 10.00
C LYS A 122 0.17 7.14 11.48
N LEU A 123 -0.56 7.94 12.28
CA LEU A 123 -0.59 7.73 13.73
C LEU A 123 -1.40 6.48 14.07
N SER A 124 -2.60 6.35 13.52
CA SER A 124 -3.45 5.18 13.69
C SER A 124 -2.73 3.90 13.23
N CYS A 125 -2.08 3.93 12.06
CA CYS A 125 -1.30 2.80 11.54
C CYS A 125 -0.22 2.35 12.54
N LEU A 126 0.61 3.27 13.05
CA LEU A 126 1.66 2.96 14.04
C LEU A 126 1.07 2.42 15.35
N GLN A 127 -0.05 2.97 15.82
CA GLN A 127 -0.73 2.50 17.04
C GLN A 127 -1.22 1.05 16.87
N TYR A 128 -1.85 0.71 15.74
CA TYR A 128 -2.27 -0.66 15.46
C TYR A 128 -1.08 -1.63 15.40
N LEU A 129 -0.01 -1.25 14.71
CA LEU A 129 1.20 -2.08 14.57
C LEU A 129 1.84 -2.34 15.93
N ALA A 130 2.07 -1.29 16.72
CA ALA A 130 2.68 -1.39 18.04
C ALA A 130 1.83 -2.22 19.02
N GLN A 131 0.51 -2.09 18.97
CA GLN A 131 -0.42 -2.88 19.81
C GLN A 131 -0.31 -4.38 19.56
N GLN A 132 0.08 -4.78 18.34
CA GLN A 132 0.19 -6.19 17.93
C GLN A 132 1.65 -6.69 17.89
N ASP A 133 2.52 -6.05 18.65
CA ASP A 133 3.94 -6.42 18.77
C ASP A 133 4.64 -6.48 17.38
N ILE A 134 4.30 -5.56 16.51
CA ILE A 134 5.01 -5.33 15.26
C ILE A 134 5.97 -4.16 15.47
N GLY A 135 7.26 -4.41 15.24
CA GLY A 135 8.30 -3.41 15.45
C GLY A 135 8.05 -2.14 14.61
N VAL A 136 8.07 -1.00 15.28
CA VAL A 136 8.01 0.34 14.67
C VAL A 136 9.10 1.22 15.29
N PRO A 137 9.61 2.24 14.59
CA PRO A 137 10.47 3.24 15.24
C PRO A 137 9.76 3.90 16.41
N LEU A 138 10.47 4.12 17.53
CA LEU A 138 9.91 4.87 18.65
C LEU A 138 9.39 6.21 18.14
N SER A 139 8.14 6.50 18.46
CA SER A 139 7.38 7.58 17.84
C SER A 139 6.67 8.42 18.88
N LEU A 140 6.76 9.74 18.76
CA LEU A 140 6.09 10.71 19.61
C LEU A 140 5.18 11.61 18.77
N VAL A 141 4.02 11.95 19.33
CA VAL A 141 3.18 13.05 18.85
C VAL A 141 2.97 13.98 20.03
N ILE A 142 3.52 15.19 19.93
CA ILE A 142 3.48 16.18 20.99
C ILE A 142 2.41 17.19 20.63
N ASN A 143 1.45 17.40 21.52
CA ASN A 143 0.34 18.33 21.30
C ASN A 143 0.41 19.58 22.18
N ASN A 144 1.25 19.56 23.24
CA ASN A 144 1.47 20.69 24.14
C ASN A 144 2.88 21.27 23.94
N GLN A 145 2.96 22.50 23.44
CA GLN A 145 4.24 23.14 23.13
C GLN A 145 5.17 23.22 24.38
N MET A 146 4.62 23.41 25.58
CA MET A 146 5.42 23.49 26.81
C MET A 146 6.10 22.15 27.15
N MET A 147 5.62 21.04 26.60
CA MET A 147 6.15 19.71 26.89
C MET A 147 7.15 19.21 25.83
N ILE A 148 7.46 20.02 24.81
CA ILE A 148 8.30 19.54 23.68
C ILE A 148 9.63 19.03 24.20
N ARG A 149 10.34 19.80 24.97
CA ARG A 149 11.68 19.45 25.47
C ARG A 149 11.66 18.20 26.34
N GLU A 150 10.71 18.09 27.26
CA GLU A 150 10.57 16.94 28.13
C GLU A 150 10.21 15.69 27.34
N MET A 151 9.27 15.80 26.40
CA MET A 151 8.86 14.65 25.54
C MET A 151 9.98 14.19 24.61
N LEU A 152 10.83 15.08 24.12
CA LEU A 152 11.95 14.70 23.26
C LEU A 152 12.99 13.82 23.98
N THR A 153 13.10 13.90 25.32
CA THR A 153 13.99 13.02 26.10
C THR A 153 13.60 11.55 26.07
N HIS A 154 12.37 11.22 25.65
CA HIS A 154 11.95 9.83 25.44
C HIS A 154 12.59 9.17 24.20
N ILE A 155 13.19 9.95 23.32
CA ILE A 155 13.93 9.42 22.15
C ILE A 155 15.42 9.63 22.37
N ASP A 156 16.16 8.53 22.48
CA ASP A 156 17.61 8.57 22.65
C ASP A 156 18.34 9.14 21.44
N GLY A 157 19.47 9.77 21.69
CA GLY A 157 20.36 10.35 20.69
C GLY A 157 19.88 11.70 20.14
N ASP A 158 20.81 12.42 19.50
CA ASP A 158 20.58 13.78 19.02
C ASP A 158 19.69 13.82 17.79
N ARG A 159 19.89 12.86 16.87
CA ARG A 159 19.21 12.83 15.56
C ARG A 159 17.79 12.29 15.70
N LYS A 160 16.84 13.03 15.15
CA LYS A 160 15.41 12.66 15.15
C LYS A 160 14.80 12.94 13.79
N ILE A 161 13.84 12.10 13.38
CA ILE A 161 13.05 12.33 12.17
C ILE A 161 11.71 12.96 12.54
N ILE A 162 11.43 14.14 12.00
CA ILE A 162 10.16 14.85 12.22
C ILE A 162 9.36 14.81 10.92
N LYS A 163 8.13 14.30 10.96
CA LYS A 163 7.25 14.13 9.81
C LYS A 163 5.91 14.81 10.05
N LEU A 164 5.39 15.55 9.09
CA LEU A 164 4.00 15.99 9.15
C LEU A 164 3.07 14.78 9.10
N VAL A 165 2.10 14.73 10.01
CA VAL A 165 1.09 13.65 10.02
C VAL A 165 0.30 13.61 8.71
N SER A 166 -0.03 14.79 8.15
CA SER A 166 -0.77 14.96 6.90
C SER A 166 0.10 15.03 5.63
N GLY A 167 1.42 14.87 5.73
CA GLY A 167 2.36 14.97 4.61
C GLY A 167 2.47 13.69 3.77
N THR A 168 2.85 13.83 2.47
CA THR A 168 3.05 12.72 1.54
C THR A 168 4.32 12.89 0.70
N HIS A 169 4.83 11.79 0.11
CA HIS A 169 6.01 11.78 -0.79
C HIS A 169 7.28 12.39 -0.17
N GLY A 170 7.47 12.27 1.14
CA GLY A 170 8.63 12.85 1.83
C GLY A 170 8.61 14.38 1.94
N LEU A 171 7.50 15.04 1.54
CA LEU A 171 7.27 16.45 1.83
C LEU A 171 6.93 16.59 3.33
N GLY A 172 7.57 17.57 4.00
CA GLY A 172 7.40 17.76 5.45
C GLY A 172 8.08 16.68 6.30
N VAL A 173 9.13 16.03 5.78
CA VAL A 173 10.03 15.16 6.55
C VAL A 173 11.35 15.90 6.75
N VAL A 174 11.74 16.10 8.00
CA VAL A 174 12.92 16.82 8.43
C VAL A 174 13.79 15.90 9.29
N LEU A 175 15.08 15.83 8.99
CA LEU A 175 16.08 15.28 9.90
C LEU A 175 16.53 16.40 10.83
N SER A 176 16.35 16.21 12.10
CA SER A 176 16.93 17.08 13.14
C SER A 176 18.24 16.46 13.61
N GLU A 177 19.30 17.27 13.63
CA GLU A 177 20.65 16.86 14.04
C GLU A 177 20.91 17.08 15.54
N SER A 178 20.00 17.80 16.24
CA SER A 178 20.08 18.06 17.67
C SER A 178 18.70 18.22 18.29
N GLU A 179 18.61 18.04 19.60
CA GLU A 179 17.36 18.24 20.34
C GLU A 179 16.84 19.67 20.18
N GLN A 180 17.73 20.67 20.24
CA GLN A 180 17.37 22.07 20.04
C GLN A 180 16.79 22.36 18.65
N ASN A 181 17.35 21.74 17.63
CA ASN A 181 16.81 21.83 16.27
C ASN A 181 15.44 21.16 16.18
N ALA A 182 15.25 19.99 16.81
CA ALA A 182 13.97 19.31 16.88
C ALA A 182 12.89 20.17 17.56
N GLU A 183 13.22 20.78 18.70
CA GLU A 183 12.34 21.71 19.44
C GLU A 183 11.86 22.84 18.51
N SER A 184 12.81 23.53 17.86
CA SER A 184 12.51 24.65 16.96
C SER A 184 11.59 24.26 15.78
N VAL A 185 11.83 23.09 15.17
CA VAL A 185 10.99 22.58 14.07
C VAL A 185 9.58 22.25 14.56
N LEU A 186 9.45 21.61 15.71
CA LEU A 186 8.15 21.26 16.31
C LEU A 186 7.34 22.50 16.68
N GLU A 187 7.99 23.51 17.29
CA GLU A 187 7.36 24.79 17.58
C GLU A 187 6.84 25.48 16.31
N ALA A 188 7.65 25.48 15.24
CA ALA A 188 7.25 26.05 13.96
C ALA A 188 6.01 25.34 13.39
N PHE A 189 5.96 24.01 13.43
CA PHE A 189 4.79 23.25 12.96
C PHE A 189 3.55 23.51 13.82
N MET A 190 3.70 23.60 15.15
CA MET A 190 2.58 23.92 16.04
C MET A 190 2.02 25.32 15.79
N LYS A 191 2.88 26.31 15.55
CA LYS A 191 2.45 27.68 15.22
C LYS A 191 1.56 27.74 13.98
N VAL A 192 1.83 26.88 12.98
CA VAL A 192 0.99 26.76 11.78
C VAL A 192 -0.09 25.70 11.91
N LYS A 193 -0.40 25.25 13.12
CA LYS A 193 -1.44 24.27 13.47
C LYS A 193 -1.28 22.92 12.73
N GLN A 194 -0.04 22.55 12.43
CA GLN A 194 0.29 21.24 11.87
C GLN A 194 0.76 20.29 12.97
N ARG A 195 0.24 19.07 12.96
CA ARG A 195 0.71 18.00 13.84
C ARG A 195 1.90 17.30 13.21
N ALA A 196 2.92 17.06 14.00
CA ALA A 196 4.11 16.33 13.60
C ALA A 196 4.26 15.04 14.41
N LEU A 197 4.73 14.02 13.73
CA LEU A 197 5.23 12.77 14.29
C LEU A 197 6.75 12.90 14.40
N THR A 198 7.30 12.72 15.58
CA THR A 198 8.75 12.67 15.83
C THR A 198 9.14 11.22 16.04
N GLN A 199 10.15 10.76 15.32
CA GLN A 199 10.64 9.38 15.40
C GLN A 199 12.13 9.33 15.69
N GLU A 200 12.57 8.27 16.36
CA GLU A 200 13.99 7.95 16.47
C GLU A 200 14.64 7.82 15.09
N PHE A 201 15.90 8.21 15.02
CA PHE A 201 16.70 7.97 13.81
C PHE A 201 17.40 6.61 13.91
N ILE A 202 17.07 5.72 12.98
CA ILE A 202 17.64 4.36 12.92
C ILE A 202 18.98 4.43 12.18
N LYS A 203 20.08 4.45 12.93
CA LYS A 203 21.43 4.58 12.38
C LYS A 203 21.82 3.41 11.50
N GLU A 204 21.40 2.21 11.89
CA GLU A 204 21.72 0.96 11.20
C GLU A 204 21.11 0.87 9.79
N ALA A 205 20.06 1.64 9.55
CA ALA A 205 19.44 1.73 8.22
C ALA A 205 20.30 2.49 7.21
N ASP A 206 21.18 3.37 7.68
CA ASP A 206 22.18 4.11 6.86
C ASP A 206 21.58 4.75 5.58
N GLY A 207 20.43 5.41 5.72
CA GLY A 207 19.71 6.02 4.61
C GLY A 207 19.05 5.01 3.65
N ALA A 208 19.01 3.74 4.00
CA ALA A 208 18.32 2.71 3.25
C ALA A 208 16.96 2.35 3.86
N ASP A 209 16.01 1.98 3.02
CA ASP A 209 14.82 1.26 3.43
C ASP A 209 14.55 0.08 2.49
N ILE A 210 13.75 -0.86 2.98
CA ILE A 210 13.34 -2.02 2.20
C ILE A 210 11.84 -1.88 1.91
N ARG A 211 11.48 -1.95 0.63
CA ARG A 211 10.08 -2.04 0.20
C ARG A 211 9.74 -3.45 -0.19
N LEU A 212 8.73 -4.03 0.49
CA LEU A 212 8.13 -5.30 0.14
C LEU A 212 6.74 -5.06 -0.44
N ILE A 213 6.42 -5.76 -1.53
CA ILE A 213 5.06 -5.78 -2.07
C ILE A 213 4.38 -7.07 -1.64
N VAL A 214 3.29 -6.91 -0.92
CA VAL A 214 2.41 -8.01 -0.50
C VAL A 214 1.19 -8.05 -1.42
N VAL A 215 0.85 -9.25 -1.91
CA VAL A 215 -0.39 -9.51 -2.65
C VAL A 215 -1.04 -10.77 -2.07
N GLY A 216 -2.23 -10.62 -1.51
CA GLY A 216 -2.88 -11.64 -0.71
C GLY A 216 -2.06 -11.99 0.55
N ASN A 217 -1.60 -13.22 0.62
CA ASN A 217 -0.82 -13.73 1.73
C ASN A 217 0.66 -14.00 1.37
N LYS A 218 1.20 -13.31 0.36
CA LYS A 218 2.57 -13.53 -0.11
C LYS A 218 3.28 -12.21 -0.39
N VAL A 219 4.54 -12.14 0.01
CA VAL A 219 5.48 -11.15 -0.51
C VAL A 219 5.89 -11.60 -1.91
N ILE A 220 5.60 -10.78 -2.91
CA ILE A 220 5.84 -11.12 -4.33
C ILE A 220 7.03 -10.39 -4.94
N ALA A 221 7.44 -9.29 -4.34
CA ALA A 221 8.60 -8.51 -4.78
C ALA A 221 9.20 -7.78 -3.58
N ALA A 222 10.51 -7.59 -3.59
CA ALA A 222 11.23 -6.80 -2.60
C ALA A 222 12.40 -6.06 -3.24
N MET A 223 12.62 -4.83 -2.79
CA MET A 223 13.76 -4.01 -3.17
C MET A 223 14.30 -3.24 -1.96
N ILE A 224 15.58 -2.97 -1.95
CA ILE A 224 16.19 -1.97 -1.10
C ILE A 224 16.29 -0.67 -1.88
N ARG A 225 16.03 0.45 -1.21
CA ARG A 225 16.20 1.80 -1.75
C ARG A 225 17.27 2.50 -0.93
N GLN A 226 18.26 3.06 -1.56
CA GLN A 226 19.38 3.73 -0.91
C GLN A 226 19.37 5.22 -1.26
N ALA A 227 19.30 6.07 -0.25
CA ALA A 227 19.43 7.51 -0.40
C ALA A 227 20.81 7.88 -0.98
N PRO A 228 20.91 8.97 -1.78
CA PRO A 228 22.20 9.52 -2.16
C PRO A 228 23.02 9.97 -0.94
N GLU A 229 24.32 10.09 -1.11
CA GLU A 229 25.19 10.62 -0.07
C GLU A 229 24.73 12.00 0.44
N GLY A 230 24.64 12.16 1.73
CA GLY A 230 24.15 13.38 2.39
C GLY A 230 22.63 13.52 2.46
N GLU A 231 21.86 12.56 1.89
CA GLU A 231 20.41 12.48 2.01
C GLU A 231 20.03 11.27 2.91
N PHE A 232 18.96 11.40 3.68
CA PHE A 232 18.45 10.32 4.53
C PHE A 232 17.15 9.69 3.99
N ARG A 233 16.53 10.33 3.02
CA ARG A 233 15.27 9.86 2.41
C ARG A 233 15.55 9.00 1.19
N SER A 234 15.13 7.76 1.24
CA SER A 234 15.32 6.73 0.21
C SER A 234 14.25 6.74 -0.90
N ASN A 235 13.53 7.86 -1.09
CA ASN A 235 12.52 7.95 -2.13
C ASN A 235 13.15 8.00 -3.53
N LEU A 236 12.72 7.13 -4.46
CA LEU A 236 13.24 7.07 -5.85
C LEU A 236 13.08 8.40 -6.59
N HIS A 237 11.99 9.12 -6.38
CA HIS A 237 11.77 10.45 -6.97
C HIS A 237 12.76 11.53 -6.49
N ARG A 238 13.57 11.22 -5.48
CA ARG A 238 14.63 12.09 -4.96
C ARG A 238 16.03 11.63 -5.38
N GLY A 239 16.11 10.72 -6.34
CA GLY A 239 17.39 10.22 -6.85
C GLY A 239 17.98 9.05 -6.07
N ALA A 240 17.20 8.40 -5.19
CA ALA A 240 17.65 7.18 -4.55
C ALA A 240 17.88 6.07 -5.57
N SER A 241 18.90 5.25 -5.36
CA SER A 241 19.11 4.01 -6.10
C SER A 241 18.24 2.88 -5.54
N SER A 242 18.01 1.84 -6.35
CA SER A 242 17.27 0.67 -5.90
C SER A 242 17.84 -0.61 -6.48
N HIS A 243 17.77 -1.69 -5.68
CA HIS A 243 18.19 -3.02 -6.08
C HIS A 243 17.20 -4.07 -5.60
N ALA A 244 16.95 -5.09 -6.44
CA ALA A 244 16.15 -6.24 -6.04
C ALA A 244 16.89 -7.03 -4.94
N ILE A 245 16.15 -7.48 -3.93
CA ILE A 245 16.70 -8.27 -2.83
C ILE A 245 15.85 -9.50 -2.53
N SER A 246 16.44 -10.47 -1.84
CA SER A 246 15.71 -11.52 -1.16
C SER A 246 15.51 -11.10 0.30
N PRO A 247 14.28 -10.80 0.74
CA PRO A 247 14.02 -10.42 2.12
C PRO A 247 14.24 -11.59 3.07
N THR A 248 14.60 -11.30 4.32
CA THR A 248 14.72 -12.32 5.38
C THR A 248 13.36 -12.86 5.78
N SER A 249 13.34 -14.00 6.52
CA SER A 249 12.10 -14.56 7.09
C SER A 249 11.36 -13.56 7.97
N ASP A 250 12.10 -12.82 8.80
CA ASP A 250 11.54 -11.85 9.73
C ASP A 250 10.94 -10.63 9.00
N GLU A 251 11.60 -10.15 7.93
CA GLU A 251 11.08 -9.08 7.07
C GLU A 251 9.79 -9.52 6.36
N ILE A 252 9.72 -10.77 5.91
CA ILE A 252 8.52 -11.35 5.29
C ILE A 252 7.39 -11.45 6.34
N ASP A 253 7.67 -12.01 7.51
CA ASP A 253 6.66 -12.17 8.58
C ASP A 253 6.09 -10.84 9.00
N VAL A 254 6.94 -9.86 9.30
CA VAL A 254 6.52 -8.51 9.68
C VAL A 254 5.66 -7.86 8.60
N ALA A 255 6.04 -7.97 7.32
CA ALA A 255 5.27 -7.40 6.22
C ALA A 255 3.89 -8.05 6.07
N LEU A 256 3.81 -9.37 6.20
CA LEU A 256 2.54 -10.12 6.12
C LEU A 256 1.63 -9.81 7.31
N ARG A 257 2.17 -9.79 8.53
CA ARG A 257 1.42 -9.43 9.75
C ARG A 257 0.88 -8.00 9.67
N ALA A 258 1.71 -7.04 9.28
CA ALA A 258 1.31 -5.64 9.13
C ALA A 258 0.18 -5.47 8.09
N THR A 259 0.31 -6.12 6.93
CA THR A 259 -0.69 -6.10 5.86
C THR A 259 -2.02 -6.69 6.33
N LYS A 260 -1.97 -7.87 6.97
CA LYS A 260 -3.15 -8.56 7.50
C LYS A 260 -3.85 -7.75 8.59
N LEU A 261 -3.09 -7.17 9.52
CA LEU A 261 -3.62 -6.36 10.63
C LEU A 261 -4.41 -5.15 10.12
N LEU A 262 -3.94 -4.51 9.07
CA LEU A 262 -4.61 -3.36 8.45
C LEU A 262 -5.75 -3.77 7.51
N GLY A 263 -5.98 -5.08 7.31
CA GLY A 263 -7.01 -5.61 6.42
C GLY A 263 -6.75 -5.32 4.94
N LEU A 264 -5.48 -5.27 4.54
CA LEU A 264 -5.08 -4.99 3.16
C LEU A 264 -4.86 -6.29 2.39
N GLU A 265 -5.36 -6.35 1.16
CA GLU A 265 -5.06 -7.46 0.24
C GLU A 265 -3.86 -7.17 -0.65
N VAL A 266 -3.59 -5.89 -0.89
CA VAL A 266 -2.40 -5.41 -1.60
C VAL A 266 -1.76 -4.31 -0.77
N ALA A 267 -0.48 -4.44 -0.47
CA ALA A 267 0.26 -3.44 0.30
C ALA A 267 1.71 -3.28 -0.17
N GLY A 268 2.23 -2.08 -0.03
CA GLY A 268 3.66 -1.82 -0.04
C GLY A 268 4.11 -1.55 1.40
N VAL A 269 4.92 -2.41 1.96
CA VAL A 269 5.43 -2.28 3.33
C VAL A 269 6.87 -1.80 3.26
N ASP A 270 7.13 -0.65 3.89
CA ASP A 270 8.46 -0.07 3.98
C ASP A 270 9.05 -0.39 5.36
N LEU A 271 10.23 -1.00 5.38
CA LEU A 271 10.93 -1.46 6.57
C LEU A 271 12.29 -0.79 6.70
N LEU A 272 12.69 -0.54 7.96
CA LEU A 272 14.07 -0.21 8.31
C LEU A 272 14.71 -1.42 9.00
N ARG A 273 15.94 -1.74 8.63
CA ARG A 273 16.77 -2.70 9.37
C ARG A 273 17.32 -2.04 10.62
N SER A 274 17.23 -2.73 11.75
CA SER A 274 17.77 -2.26 13.02
C SER A 274 18.37 -3.41 13.82
N SER A 275 19.12 -3.08 14.87
CA SER A 275 19.63 -4.06 15.85
C SER A 275 18.52 -4.79 16.61
N ARG A 276 17.30 -4.26 16.59
CA ARG A 276 16.09 -4.83 17.22
C ARG A 276 15.23 -5.64 16.24
N GLY A 277 15.72 -5.92 15.03
CA GLY A 277 14.97 -6.53 13.94
C GLY A 277 14.35 -5.51 12.99
N PRO A 278 13.48 -5.96 12.05
CA PRO A 278 12.84 -5.07 11.09
C PRO A 278 11.79 -4.17 11.75
N LEU A 279 11.84 -2.87 11.44
CA LEU A 279 10.89 -1.87 11.93
C LEU A 279 10.03 -1.37 10.78
N VAL A 280 8.71 -1.41 10.93
CA VAL A 280 7.78 -0.89 9.92
C VAL A 280 7.79 0.63 9.94
N LEU A 281 8.23 1.22 8.83
CA LEU A 281 8.25 2.66 8.64
C LEU A 281 6.92 3.19 8.12
N GLU A 282 6.31 2.47 7.15
CA GLU A 282 5.06 2.85 6.51
C GLU A 282 4.40 1.63 5.85
N VAL A 283 3.07 1.62 5.81
CA VAL A 283 2.29 0.65 5.02
C VAL A 283 1.43 1.40 4.01
N ASN A 284 1.68 1.15 2.72
CA ASN A 284 1.03 1.81 1.61
C ASN A 284 -0.09 0.94 1.04
N ALA A 285 -1.36 1.36 1.20
CA ALA A 285 -2.54 0.65 0.69
C ALA A 285 -2.70 0.71 -0.85
N SER A 286 -2.02 1.63 -1.52
CA SER A 286 -2.00 1.76 -2.98
C SER A 286 -0.56 1.99 -3.45
N PRO A 287 0.32 0.99 -3.34
CA PRO A 287 1.75 1.16 -3.64
C PRO A 287 1.96 1.50 -5.13
N GLY A 288 2.91 2.42 -5.42
CA GLY A 288 3.37 2.64 -6.78
C GLY A 288 4.06 1.39 -7.32
N LEU A 289 3.75 1.01 -8.56
CA LEU A 289 4.30 -0.20 -9.18
C LEU A 289 5.57 0.05 -9.97
N GLU A 290 5.75 1.26 -10.54
CA GLU A 290 6.85 1.60 -11.42
C GLU A 290 8.22 1.24 -10.83
N GLY A 291 8.54 1.77 -9.66
CA GLY A 291 9.86 1.56 -9.06
C GLY A 291 10.16 0.09 -8.77
N ILE A 292 9.19 -0.65 -8.25
CA ILE A 292 9.41 -2.06 -7.90
C ILE A 292 9.45 -2.95 -9.15
N GLU A 293 8.59 -2.74 -10.14
CA GLU A 293 8.58 -3.51 -11.39
C GLU A 293 9.85 -3.25 -12.20
N THR A 294 10.28 -1.98 -12.30
CA THR A 294 11.53 -1.61 -12.98
C THR A 294 12.75 -2.23 -12.29
N THR A 295 12.78 -2.19 -10.94
CA THR A 295 13.93 -2.69 -10.18
C THR A 295 14.02 -4.22 -10.18
N THR A 296 12.89 -4.91 -10.12
CA THR A 296 12.84 -6.37 -9.95
C THR A 296 12.61 -7.13 -11.25
N GLY A 297 12.09 -6.49 -12.29
CA GLY A 297 11.62 -7.14 -13.52
C GLY A 297 10.37 -8.00 -13.34
N LEU A 298 9.69 -7.93 -12.18
CA LEU A 298 8.51 -8.73 -11.87
C LEU A 298 7.23 -8.00 -12.25
N ASP A 299 6.29 -8.69 -12.88
CA ASP A 299 4.95 -8.18 -13.22
C ASP A 299 4.05 -8.23 -11.98
N VAL A 300 4.10 -7.18 -11.17
CA VAL A 300 3.31 -7.02 -9.95
C VAL A 300 1.84 -6.79 -10.29
N ALA A 301 1.56 -6.04 -11.34
CA ALA A 301 0.21 -5.77 -11.81
C ALA A 301 -0.54 -7.08 -12.15
N ALA A 302 0.13 -8.01 -12.85
CA ALA A 302 -0.46 -9.33 -13.14
C ALA A 302 -0.79 -10.11 -11.86
N ARG A 303 0.03 -10.02 -10.82
CA ARG A 303 -0.26 -10.69 -9.53
C ARG A 303 -1.47 -10.09 -8.82
N ILE A 304 -1.62 -8.75 -8.89
CA ILE A 304 -2.81 -8.07 -8.34
C ILE A 304 -4.06 -8.49 -9.10
N VAL A 305 -4.03 -8.51 -10.43
CA VAL A 305 -5.17 -8.95 -11.25
C VAL A 305 -5.53 -10.41 -10.95
N GLN A 306 -4.56 -11.31 -10.82
CA GLN A 306 -4.80 -12.70 -10.43
C GLN A 306 -5.47 -12.84 -9.04
N LEU A 307 -5.15 -11.96 -8.10
CA LEU A 307 -5.83 -11.91 -6.82
C LEU A 307 -7.29 -11.49 -7.00
N VAL A 308 -7.53 -10.43 -7.78
CA VAL A 308 -8.87 -9.90 -8.06
C VAL A 308 -9.76 -10.93 -8.74
N GLU A 309 -9.26 -11.63 -9.77
CA GLU A 309 -9.97 -12.74 -10.42
C GLU A 309 -10.50 -13.79 -9.45
N ARG A 310 -9.61 -14.25 -8.57
CA ARG A 310 -9.96 -15.31 -7.61
C ARG A 310 -10.99 -14.86 -6.60
N ASN A 311 -10.85 -13.63 -6.11
CA ASN A 311 -11.70 -13.14 -5.03
C ASN A 311 -13.04 -12.64 -5.55
N ALA A 312 -13.09 -12.04 -6.73
CA ALA A 312 -14.35 -11.68 -7.40
C ALA A 312 -15.23 -12.90 -7.70
N ALA A 313 -14.62 -14.03 -8.10
CA ALA A 313 -15.35 -15.27 -8.35
C ALA A 313 -15.95 -15.92 -7.07
N GLN A 314 -15.54 -15.49 -5.90
CA GLN A 314 -15.98 -16.01 -4.61
C GLN A 314 -16.95 -15.06 -3.86
N HIS A 315 -17.13 -13.86 -4.40
CA HIS A 315 -17.94 -12.80 -3.80
C HIS A 315 -19.37 -12.81 -4.32
#